data_c049af46de13331d0aaa68171d466733
#
_entry.id   c049af46de13331d0aaa68171d466733
#
_cell.length_a   1.000
_cell.length_b   1.000
_cell.length_c   1.000
_cell.angle_alpha   90.00
_cell.angle_beta   90.00
_cell.angle_gamma   90.00
#
_symmetry.space_group_name_H-M   'P 1'
#
loop_
_entity.id
_entity.type
_entity.pdbx_description
1 polymer ?
#
loop_
_entity_poly.entity_id
_entity_poly.type
_entity_poly.pdbx_seq_one_letter_code
_entity_poly.pdbx_strand_id
1 'polypeptide(L)'
;TFFRRATTIQTEPLNKILMAEMYKNKLNISTKKAKEMAFITKGYAYAFQEFGVLSFKKGINFEIDDVVPELKTELFAYSYEKIWEEMTDMDKLLARLLVDKAEYKREEVLILMKDKAPNYSMYRDRLIKRGVIVARQGYISLALPFFADYIKEYCE
;
A
#
# COMPACT_ATOMS: atom_id res chain seq x y z
N THR A 1 5.93 15.61 -14.42
CA THR A 1 5.84 16.33 -13.15
C THR A 1 6.70 15.71 -12.08
N PHE A 2 6.96 16.44 -11.02
CA PHE A 2 7.72 15.96 -9.88
C PHE A 2 7.15 14.65 -9.31
N PHE A 3 5.85 14.61 -9.07
CA PHE A 3 5.21 13.45 -8.46
C PHE A 3 5.24 12.20 -9.36
N ARG A 4 5.35 12.37 -10.66
CA ARG A 4 5.34 11.25 -11.60
C ARG A 4 6.70 10.66 -11.92
N ARG A 5 7.75 11.14 -11.26
CA ARG A 5 9.10 10.59 -11.46
C ARG A 5 9.33 9.25 -10.77
N ALA A 6 8.58 8.98 -9.69
CA ALA A 6 8.72 7.75 -8.92
C ALA A 6 7.74 6.70 -9.43
N THR A 7 7.99 6.14 -10.62
CA THR A 7 7.08 5.21 -11.27
C THR A 7 7.40 3.75 -11.02
N THR A 8 8.60 3.45 -10.54
CA THR A 8 9.05 2.07 -10.31
C THR A 8 8.49 1.54 -9.00
N ILE A 9 8.00 0.30 -9.01
CA ILE A 9 7.60 -0.39 -7.77
C ILE A 9 8.86 -0.64 -6.96
N GLN A 10 8.85 -0.16 -5.72
CA GLN A 10 9.98 -0.31 -4.81
C GLN A 10 9.71 -1.43 -3.83
N THR A 11 10.77 -2.20 -3.51
CA THR A 11 10.70 -3.25 -2.50
C THR A 11 10.74 -2.69 -1.09
N GLU A 12 11.24 -1.45 -0.92
CA GLU A 12 11.28 -0.76 0.37
C GLU A 12 10.38 0.46 0.36
N PRO A 13 9.63 0.70 1.46
CA PRO A 13 8.81 1.90 1.55
C PRO A 13 9.65 3.18 1.53
N LEU A 14 9.08 4.23 0.96
CA LEU A 14 9.68 5.56 1.03
C LEU A 14 9.66 6.09 2.46
N ASN A 15 10.61 6.95 2.77
CA ASN A 15 10.68 7.62 4.07
C ASN A 15 9.50 8.59 4.23
N LYS A 16 8.62 8.29 5.19
CA LYS A 16 7.40 9.09 5.40
C LYS A 16 7.68 10.51 5.86
N ILE A 17 8.79 10.74 6.56
CA ILE A 17 9.17 12.09 6.99
C ILE A 17 9.50 12.95 5.77
N LEU A 18 10.31 12.41 4.86
CA LEU A 18 10.66 13.12 3.62
C LEU A 18 9.45 13.32 2.72
N MET A 19 8.56 12.32 2.64
CA MET A 19 7.32 12.45 1.87
C MET A 19 6.43 13.56 2.42
N ALA A 20 6.30 13.65 3.75
CA ALA A 20 5.52 14.71 4.37
C ALA A 20 6.11 16.08 4.09
N GLU A 21 7.43 16.22 4.14
CA GLU A 21 8.09 17.48 3.79
C GLU A 21 7.83 17.88 2.33
N MET A 22 7.90 16.92 1.42
CA MET A 22 7.62 17.17 0.00
C MET A 22 6.18 17.61 -0.22
N TYR A 23 5.21 16.95 0.41
CA TYR A 23 3.82 17.37 0.33
C TYR A 23 3.61 18.77 0.89
N LYS A 24 4.16 19.02 2.07
CA LYS A 24 4.05 20.34 2.70
C LYS A 24 4.54 21.45 1.77
N ASN A 25 5.71 21.26 1.18
CA ASN A 25 6.33 22.27 0.35
C ASN A 25 5.69 22.40 -1.03
N LYS A 26 5.36 21.29 -1.67
CA LYS A 26 4.82 21.30 -3.04
C LYS A 26 3.33 21.63 -3.09
N LEU A 27 2.58 21.28 -2.08
CA LEU A 27 1.13 21.52 -2.00
C LEU A 27 0.79 22.73 -1.14
N ASN A 28 1.79 23.30 -0.45
CA ASN A 28 1.61 24.44 0.44
C ASN A 28 0.53 24.19 1.49
N ILE A 29 0.68 23.08 2.21
CA ILE A 29 -0.26 22.62 3.23
C ILE A 29 0.40 22.57 4.62
N SER A 30 -0.40 22.37 5.66
CA SER A 30 0.10 22.25 7.04
C SER A 30 0.94 20.98 7.21
N THR A 31 1.81 20.99 8.22
CA THR A 31 2.59 19.81 8.60
C THR A 31 1.67 18.65 8.97
N LYS A 32 0.60 18.91 9.69
CA LYS A 32 -0.37 17.88 10.11
C LYS A 32 -1.00 17.20 8.90
N LYS A 33 -1.48 17.98 7.93
CA LYS A 33 -2.11 17.46 6.72
C LYS A 33 -1.11 16.68 5.87
N ALA A 34 0.12 17.17 5.74
CA ALA A 34 1.18 16.47 5.00
C ALA A 34 1.54 15.13 5.64
N LYS A 35 1.64 15.06 6.96
CA LYS A 35 1.91 13.81 7.69
C LYS A 35 0.78 12.81 7.52
N GLU A 36 -0.45 13.26 7.55
CA GLU A 36 -1.62 12.40 7.35
C GLU A 36 -1.60 11.80 5.94
N MET A 37 -1.31 12.61 4.92
CA MET A 37 -1.18 12.12 3.54
C MET A 37 -0.06 11.09 3.43
N ALA A 38 1.10 11.36 3.99
CA ALA A 38 2.23 10.44 3.95
C ALA A 38 1.90 9.11 4.63
N PHE A 39 1.21 9.16 5.75
CA PHE A 39 0.76 7.96 6.47
C PHE A 39 -0.17 7.10 5.62
N ILE A 40 -1.13 7.72 4.94
CA ILE A 40 -2.10 7.01 4.08
C ILE A 40 -1.39 6.24 2.96
N THR A 41 -0.31 6.78 2.40
CA THR A 41 0.42 6.12 1.30
C THR A 41 1.17 4.86 1.73
N LYS A 42 1.38 4.64 3.02
CA LYS A 42 2.23 3.57 3.57
C LYS A 42 3.63 3.53 2.98
N GLY A 43 4.10 4.62 2.39
CA GLY A 43 5.41 4.70 1.76
C GLY A 43 5.45 4.12 0.34
N TYR A 44 4.31 3.79 -0.25
CA TYR A 44 4.25 3.27 -1.61
C TYR A 44 4.45 4.40 -2.61
N ALA A 45 5.49 4.29 -3.45
CA ALA A 45 5.88 5.37 -4.36
C ALA A 45 4.77 5.79 -5.32
N TYR A 46 4.06 4.84 -5.91
CA TYR A 46 2.96 5.16 -6.83
C TYR A 46 1.83 5.91 -6.11
N ALA A 47 1.48 5.49 -4.90
CA ALA A 47 0.47 6.18 -4.11
C ALA A 47 0.93 7.59 -3.73
N PHE A 48 2.20 7.75 -3.38
CA PHE A 48 2.76 9.07 -3.08
C PHE A 48 2.59 10.03 -4.25
N GLN A 49 3.01 9.62 -5.45
CA GLN A 49 2.93 10.49 -6.62
C GLN A 49 1.49 10.78 -7.02
N GLU A 50 0.63 9.78 -7.07
CA GLU A 50 -0.76 10.00 -7.50
C GLU A 50 -1.55 10.83 -6.47
N PHE A 51 -1.33 10.59 -5.18
CA PHE A 51 -1.96 11.40 -4.15
C PHE A 51 -1.57 12.86 -4.28
N GLY A 52 -0.28 13.12 -4.54
CA GLY A 52 0.20 14.48 -4.76
C GLY A 52 -0.42 15.14 -5.99
N VAL A 53 -0.47 14.42 -7.11
CA VAL A 53 -1.05 14.94 -8.36
C VAL A 53 -2.53 15.25 -8.20
N LEU A 54 -3.30 14.31 -7.64
CA LEU A 54 -4.74 14.49 -7.45
C LEU A 54 -5.06 15.63 -6.48
N SER A 55 -4.28 15.73 -5.40
CA SER A 55 -4.45 16.80 -4.41
C SER A 55 -4.13 18.16 -5.02
N PHE A 56 -3.07 18.24 -5.80
CA PHE A 56 -2.71 19.49 -6.50
C PHE A 56 -3.84 19.95 -7.43
N LYS A 57 -4.44 19.01 -8.16
CA LYS A 57 -5.55 19.32 -9.07
C LYS A 57 -6.81 19.81 -8.36
N LYS A 58 -7.04 19.35 -7.13
CA LYS A 58 -8.20 19.80 -6.33
C LYS A 58 -8.07 21.25 -5.88
N GLY A 59 -6.85 21.76 -5.74
CA GLY A 59 -6.60 23.12 -5.29
C GLY A 59 -6.11 23.20 -3.84
N ILE A 60 -5.69 24.39 -3.43
CA ILE A 60 -4.98 24.62 -2.17
C ILE A 60 -5.77 24.21 -0.91
N ASN A 61 -7.10 24.27 -0.97
CA ASN A 61 -7.95 23.95 0.17
C ASN A 61 -8.57 22.55 0.06
N PHE A 62 -7.93 21.65 -0.65
CA PHE A 62 -8.45 20.29 -0.81
C PHE A 62 -8.63 19.59 0.55
N GLU A 63 -9.64 18.73 0.62
CA GLU A 63 -9.84 17.83 1.75
C GLU A 63 -9.31 16.43 1.40
N ILE A 64 -8.56 15.82 2.31
CA ILE A 64 -8.01 14.48 2.10
C ILE A 64 -9.11 13.47 1.76
N ASP A 65 -10.22 13.52 2.48
CA ASP A 65 -11.33 12.58 2.29
C ASP A 65 -11.99 12.70 0.92
N ASP A 66 -11.87 13.85 0.25
CA ASP A 66 -12.40 14.04 -1.12
C ASP A 66 -11.44 13.47 -2.17
N VAL A 67 -10.17 13.37 -1.86
CA VAL A 67 -9.14 12.88 -2.80
C VAL A 67 -8.96 11.36 -2.69
N VAL A 68 -9.12 10.79 -1.49
CA VAL A 68 -8.90 9.35 -1.26
C VAL A 68 -9.70 8.45 -2.20
N PRO A 69 -11.01 8.69 -2.48
CA PRO A 69 -11.74 7.84 -3.43
C PRO A 69 -11.12 7.83 -4.83
N GLU A 70 -10.65 8.99 -5.31
CA GLU A 70 -9.97 9.07 -6.60
C GLU A 70 -8.63 8.34 -6.58
N LEU A 71 -7.88 8.47 -5.46
CA LEU A 71 -6.63 7.76 -5.28
C LEU A 71 -6.84 6.24 -5.33
N LYS A 72 -7.87 5.74 -4.65
CA LYS A 72 -8.20 4.31 -4.68
C LYS A 72 -8.51 3.85 -6.11
N THR A 73 -9.29 4.61 -6.86
CA THR A 73 -9.60 4.29 -8.25
C THR A 73 -8.34 4.17 -9.09
N GLU A 74 -7.41 5.13 -8.95
CA GLU A 74 -6.14 5.10 -9.67
C GLU A 74 -5.26 3.91 -9.28
N LEU A 75 -5.14 3.64 -7.98
CA LEU A 75 -4.36 2.51 -7.47
C LEU A 75 -4.92 1.19 -7.98
N PHE A 76 -6.23 1.01 -7.94
CA PHE A 76 -6.88 -0.23 -8.32
C PHE A 76 -6.72 -0.52 -9.80
N ALA A 77 -6.97 0.49 -10.65
CA ALA A 77 -6.94 0.32 -12.09
C ALA A 77 -5.53 0.23 -12.68
N TYR A 78 -4.60 1.04 -12.18
CA TYR A 78 -3.29 1.22 -12.82
C TYR A 78 -2.12 0.58 -12.07
N SER A 79 -2.38 0.01 -10.90
CA SER A 79 -1.33 -0.65 -10.12
C SER A 79 -1.75 -2.03 -9.63
N TYR A 80 -2.84 -2.12 -8.88
CA TYR A 80 -3.17 -3.35 -8.14
C TYR A 80 -3.68 -4.48 -9.03
N GLU A 81 -4.39 -4.15 -10.10
CA GLU A 81 -4.82 -5.16 -11.06
C GLU A 81 -3.61 -5.93 -11.62
N LYS A 82 -2.58 -5.20 -12.03
CA LYS A 82 -1.36 -5.80 -12.55
C LYS A 82 -0.60 -6.59 -11.49
N ILE A 83 -0.44 -6.02 -10.29
CA ILE A 83 0.24 -6.69 -9.18
C ILE A 83 -0.45 -8.03 -8.91
N TRP A 84 -1.78 -8.03 -8.82
CA TRP A 84 -2.56 -9.22 -8.55
C TRP A 84 -2.42 -10.28 -9.64
N GLU A 85 -2.50 -9.87 -10.90
CA GLU A 85 -2.36 -10.77 -12.04
C GLU A 85 -1.00 -11.47 -12.07
N GLU A 86 0.05 -10.81 -11.62
CA GLU A 86 1.41 -11.36 -11.59
C GLU A 86 1.67 -12.28 -10.40
N MET A 87 0.76 -12.36 -9.45
CA MET A 87 0.91 -13.20 -8.27
C MET A 87 0.51 -14.63 -8.57
N THR A 88 1.22 -15.59 -7.95
CA THR A 88 0.85 -17.01 -8.03
C THR A 88 -0.38 -17.28 -7.17
N ASP A 89 -1.01 -18.45 -7.33
CA ASP A 89 -2.16 -18.84 -6.53
C ASP A 89 -1.83 -18.86 -5.02
N MET A 90 -0.63 -19.30 -4.66
CA MET A 90 -0.22 -19.31 -3.25
C MET A 90 0.07 -17.92 -2.72
N ASP A 91 0.64 -17.03 -3.55
CA ASP A 91 0.83 -15.63 -3.20
C ASP A 91 -0.54 -14.98 -2.91
N LYS A 92 -1.50 -15.24 -3.77
CA LYS A 92 -2.88 -14.73 -3.62
C LYS A 92 -3.54 -15.28 -2.38
N LEU A 93 -3.35 -16.58 -2.09
CA LEU A 93 -3.86 -17.20 -0.88
C LEU A 93 -3.36 -16.47 0.36
N LEU A 94 -2.04 -16.28 0.46
CA LEU A 94 -1.45 -15.61 1.62
C LEU A 94 -1.98 -14.16 1.74
N ALA A 95 -2.03 -13.42 0.63
CA ALA A 95 -2.54 -12.05 0.66
C ALA A 95 -4.01 -11.98 1.11
N ARG A 96 -4.85 -12.91 0.64
CA ARG A 96 -6.26 -12.97 1.07
C ARG A 96 -6.43 -13.20 2.56
N LEU A 97 -5.52 -13.94 3.18
CA LEU A 97 -5.60 -14.22 4.62
C LEU A 97 -5.29 -12.99 5.47
N LEU A 98 -4.70 -11.93 4.89
CA LEU A 98 -4.24 -10.77 5.63
C LEU A 98 -5.17 -9.56 5.50
N VAL A 99 -6.40 -9.73 5.01
CA VAL A 99 -7.28 -8.59 4.70
C VAL A 99 -8.13 -8.11 5.86
N ASP A 100 -8.32 -8.93 6.91
CA ASP A 100 -9.29 -8.62 7.97
C ASP A 100 -8.73 -7.84 9.13
N LYS A 101 -7.41 -7.79 9.29
CA LYS A 101 -6.75 -7.08 10.38
C LYS A 101 -5.59 -6.24 9.85
N ALA A 102 -5.21 -5.23 10.64
CA ALA A 102 -4.08 -4.36 10.31
C ALA A 102 -2.75 -5.12 10.32
N GLU A 103 -2.59 -6.09 11.22
CA GLU A 103 -1.37 -6.89 11.30
C GLU A 103 -1.66 -8.26 11.92
N TYR A 104 -0.80 -9.22 11.64
CA TYR A 104 -0.95 -10.61 12.06
C TYR A 104 0.34 -11.14 12.64
N LYS A 105 0.24 -11.94 13.72
CA LYS A 105 1.37 -12.73 14.21
C LYS A 105 1.57 -13.95 13.32
N ARG A 106 2.81 -14.45 13.27
CA ARG A 106 3.14 -15.66 12.50
C ARG A 106 2.20 -16.81 12.83
N GLU A 107 1.96 -17.06 14.12
CA GLU A 107 1.12 -18.17 14.58
C GLU A 107 -0.32 -18.07 14.05
N GLU A 108 -0.86 -16.85 14.00
CA GLU A 108 -2.21 -16.62 13.47
C GLU A 108 -2.27 -16.99 11.98
N VAL A 109 -1.25 -16.60 11.22
CA VAL A 109 -1.20 -16.88 9.78
C VAL A 109 -1.06 -18.37 9.53
N LEU A 110 -0.22 -19.06 10.29
CA LEU A 110 -0.05 -20.51 10.14
C LEU A 110 -1.35 -21.26 10.38
N ILE A 111 -2.13 -20.83 11.39
CA ILE A 111 -3.44 -21.42 11.64
C ILE A 111 -4.38 -21.20 10.45
N LEU A 112 -4.39 -19.98 9.91
CA LEU A 112 -5.25 -19.66 8.76
C LEU A 112 -4.84 -20.41 7.50
N MET A 113 -3.56 -20.71 7.32
CA MET A 113 -3.07 -21.46 6.16
C MET A 113 -3.38 -22.94 6.20
N LYS A 114 -3.69 -23.49 7.37
CA LYS A 114 -4.05 -24.90 7.54
C LYS A 114 -2.97 -25.83 6.97
N ASP A 115 -3.33 -26.70 6.02
CA ASP A 115 -2.40 -27.65 5.39
C ASP A 115 -1.33 -26.97 4.52
N LYS A 116 -1.50 -25.69 4.19
CA LYS A 116 -0.51 -24.91 3.43
C LYS A 116 0.53 -24.24 4.32
N ALA A 117 0.41 -24.35 5.65
CA ALA A 117 1.34 -23.71 6.59
C ALA A 117 2.82 -24.02 6.32
N PRO A 118 3.24 -25.23 5.89
CA PRO A 118 4.65 -25.47 5.57
C PRO A 118 5.24 -24.55 4.48
N ASN A 119 4.40 -23.96 3.64
CA ASN A 119 4.83 -23.07 2.57
C ASN A 119 4.96 -21.61 2.99
N TYR A 120 4.63 -21.28 4.23
CA TYR A 120 4.53 -19.90 4.72
C TYR A 120 5.83 -19.11 4.49
N SER A 121 6.96 -19.63 4.97
CA SER A 121 8.22 -18.88 4.94
C SER A 121 8.64 -18.49 3.53
N MET A 122 8.49 -19.40 2.56
CA MET A 122 8.85 -19.14 1.18
C MET A 122 7.97 -18.06 0.56
N TYR A 123 6.65 -18.16 0.72
CA TYR A 123 5.73 -17.19 0.13
C TYR A 123 5.77 -15.85 0.85
N ARG A 124 5.96 -15.86 2.18
CA ARG A 124 6.21 -14.65 2.96
C ARG A 124 7.39 -13.87 2.39
N ASP A 125 8.52 -14.54 2.19
CA ASP A 125 9.74 -13.89 1.69
C ASP A 125 9.55 -13.35 0.27
N ARG A 126 8.84 -14.07 -0.57
CA ARG A 126 8.52 -13.61 -1.94
C ARG A 126 7.66 -12.36 -1.91
N LEU A 127 6.62 -12.34 -1.10
CA LEU A 127 5.72 -11.18 -1.02
C LEU A 127 6.40 -9.97 -0.39
N ILE A 128 7.32 -10.18 0.55
CA ILE A 128 8.14 -9.09 1.08
C ILE A 128 9.01 -8.50 -0.05
N LYS A 129 9.68 -9.34 -0.83
CA LYS A 129 10.50 -8.87 -1.95
C LYS A 129 9.70 -8.12 -3.00
N ARG A 130 8.47 -8.52 -3.23
CA ARG A 130 7.56 -7.84 -4.17
C ARG A 130 6.94 -6.58 -3.61
N GLY A 131 7.15 -6.28 -2.32
CA GLY A 131 6.56 -5.11 -1.69
C GLY A 131 5.09 -5.22 -1.36
N VAL A 132 4.52 -6.43 -1.40
CA VAL A 132 3.10 -6.67 -1.13
C VAL A 132 2.83 -6.77 0.37
N ILE A 133 3.76 -7.36 1.13
CA ILE A 133 3.66 -7.44 2.58
C ILE A 133 4.92 -6.87 3.22
N VAL A 134 4.79 -6.50 4.48
CA VAL A 134 5.88 -6.00 5.30
C VAL A 134 5.89 -6.74 6.63
N ALA A 135 7.08 -7.01 7.15
CA ALA A 135 7.27 -7.66 8.45
C ALA A 135 7.90 -6.69 9.43
N ARG A 136 7.33 -6.56 10.62
CA ARG A 136 7.84 -5.71 11.69
C ARG A 136 7.64 -6.38 13.03
N GLN A 137 8.74 -6.56 13.79
CA GLN A 137 8.67 -7.00 15.18
C GLN A 137 7.82 -8.25 15.40
N GLY A 138 7.93 -9.22 14.49
CA GLY A 138 7.17 -10.47 14.58
C GLY A 138 5.76 -10.44 14.01
N TYR A 139 5.36 -9.32 13.42
CA TYR A 139 4.07 -9.16 12.77
C TYR A 139 4.25 -9.03 11.27
N ILE A 140 3.25 -9.44 10.50
CA ILE A 140 3.16 -9.17 9.07
C ILE A 140 1.86 -8.45 8.76
N SER A 141 1.90 -7.64 7.70
CA SER A 141 0.73 -6.89 7.23
C SER A 141 0.86 -6.61 5.74
N LEU A 142 -0.28 -6.29 5.11
CA LEU A 142 -0.26 -5.81 3.73
C LEU A 142 0.43 -4.45 3.69
N ALA A 143 1.39 -4.29 2.77
CA ALA A 143 2.23 -3.11 2.70
C ALA A 143 1.64 -1.99 1.83
N LEU A 144 0.70 -2.33 0.94
CA LEU A 144 0.14 -1.40 -0.04
C LEU A 144 -1.12 -0.72 0.52
N PRO A 145 -1.27 0.60 0.33
CA PRO A 145 -2.46 1.30 0.86
C PRO A 145 -3.73 0.82 0.15
N PHE A 146 -4.78 0.55 0.94
CA PHE A 146 -6.08 0.09 0.43
C PHE A 146 -6.05 -1.25 -0.31
N PHE A 147 -4.97 -2.01 -0.20
CA PHE A 147 -4.87 -3.29 -0.90
C PHE A 147 -5.87 -4.33 -0.36
N ALA A 148 -6.12 -4.30 0.94
CA ALA A 148 -7.17 -5.14 1.53
C ALA A 148 -8.53 -4.83 0.91
N ASP A 149 -8.84 -3.55 0.71
CA ASP A 149 -10.09 -3.13 0.06
C ASP A 149 -10.17 -3.65 -1.36
N TYR A 150 -9.05 -3.56 -2.11
CA TYR A 150 -8.98 -4.09 -3.47
C TYR A 150 -9.27 -5.59 -3.51
N ILE A 151 -8.61 -6.35 -2.64
CA ILE A 151 -8.79 -7.81 -2.59
C ILE A 151 -10.23 -8.17 -2.25
N LYS A 152 -10.80 -7.52 -1.24
CA LYS A 152 -12.19 -7.78 -0.83
C LYS A 152 -13.20 -7.46 -1.92
N GLU A 153 -12.95 -6.40 -2.68
CA GLU A 153 -13.89 -5.93 -3.69
C GLU A 153 -13.80 -6.71 -5.00
N TYR A 154 -12.58 -7.08 -5.42
CA TYR A 154 -12.34 -7.61 -6.77
C TYR A 154 -11.76 -9.01 -6.83
N CYS A 155 -11.30 -9.58 -5.72
CA CYS A 155 -10.47 -10.78 -5.77
C CYS A 155 -11.00 -11.96 -4.96
N GLU A 156 -12.20 -11.90 -4.46
CA GLU A 156 -12.82 -13.00 -3.72
C GLU A 156 -13.59 -13.95 -4.61
#